data_075563d5078ae058d59432d3c2f64a64
#
_entry.id   075563d5078ae058d59432d3c2f64a64
#
_cell.length_a   1.000
_cell.length_b   1.000
_cell.length_c   1.000
_cell.angle_alpha   90.00
_cell.angle_beta   90.00
_cell.angle_gamma   90.00
#
_symmetry.space_group_name_H-M   'P 1'
#
loop_
_entity.id
_entity.type
_entity.pdbx_description
1 polymer ?
#
loop_
_entity_poly.entity_id
_entity_poly.type
_entity_poly.pdbx_seq_one_letter_code
_entity_poly.pdbx_strand_id
1 'polypeptide(L)'
;VSSDWIFGACAVPDARMRSAALARQEQLTKPPGALGRLEHLAVQLAAWQRTDRPGVQRVWIAVYAADHGVAAEGVSAFPQAVTGEMVRNFARGGAAIAVLARELGARLEVVNLGVVNDPGDLPRVRRAWIAPSSANICEQPAMTATQLRDALAAGADSIAQAKSCDTQLFVGGEMGIGNTTAAAALGCALLSQFPQAMAGAGTG
;
A
#
# COMPACT_ATOMS: atom_id res chain seq x y z
N VAL A 1 -9.75 15.98 -7.26
CA VAL A 1 -8.74 15.50 -8.22
C VAL A 1 -9.47 14.67 -9.25
N SER A 2 -9.33 15.02 -10.57
CA SER A 2 -9.90 14.22 -11.64
C SER A 2 -9.31 12.81 -11.58
N SER A 3 -10.13 11.78 -11.84
CA SER A 3 -9.66 10.38 -11.85
C SER A 3 -8.96 9.98 -13.16
N ASP A 4 -8.74 10.93 -14.06
CA ASP A 4 -8.18 10.69 -15.40
C ASP A 4 -6.76 10.12 -15.38
N TRP A 5 -6.03 10.35 -14.27
CA TRP A 5 -4.69 9.80 -14.07
C TRP A 5 -4.65 8.25 -14.05
N ILE A 6 -5.77 7.59 -13.68
CA ILE A 6 -5.86 6.11 -13.61
C ILE A 6 -5.70 5.50 -15.01
N PHE A 7 -6.15 6.23 -16.04
CA PHE A 7 -6.08 5.81 -17.44
C PHE A 7 -4.87 6.42 -18.18
N GLY A 8 -4.07 7.22 -17.47
CA GLY A 8 -2.86 7.81 -18.01
C GLY A 8 -1.76 6.78 -18.24
N ALA A 9 -0.90 7.02 -19.22
CA ALA A 9 0.26 6.18 -19.43
C ALA A 9 1.24 6.28 -18.27
N CYS A 10 1.70 5.14 -17.76
CA CYS A 10 2.77 5.08 -16.77
C CYS A 10 4.10 5.53 -17.38
N ALA A 11 4.95 6.18 -16.58
CA ALA A 11 6.30 6.54 -17.01
C ALA A 11 7.10 5.27 -17.35
N VAL A 12 7.76 5.28 -18.50
CA VAL A 12 8.61 4.17 -18.91
C VAL A 12 9.93 4.23 -18.15
N PRO A 13 10.40 3.10 -17.58
CA PRO A 13 11.71 3.01 -16.94
C PRO A 13 12.84 3.37 -17.93
N ASP A 14 13.86 4.05 -17.44
CA ASP A 14 14.98 4.52 -18.25
C ASP A 14 15.91 3.36 -18.62
N ALA A 15 15.94 3.02 -19.93
CA ALA A 15 16.74 1.93 -20.44
C ALA A 15 18.27 2.21 -20.36
N ARG A 16 18.68 3.49 -20.48
CA ARG A 16 20.10 3.86 -20.36
C ARG A 16 20.59 3.65 -18.93
N MET A 17 19.79 4.06 -17.95
CA MET A 17 20.15 3.87 -16.54
C MET A 17 20.12 2.39 -16.14
N ARG A 18 19.21 1.61 -16.73
CA ARG A 18 19.23 0.15 -16.58
C ARG A 18 20.57 -0.46 -17.07
N SER A 19 20.99 -0.09 -18.28
CA SER A 19 22.25 -0.59 -18.85
C SER A 19 23.47 -0.13 -18.06
N ALA A 20 23.48 1.13 -17.63
CA ALA A 20 24.57 1.66 -16.80
C ALA A 20 24.65 0.94 -15.43
N ALA A 21 23.52 0.65 -14.81
CA ALA A 21 23.48 -0.08 -13.56
C ALA A 21 23.93 -1.54 -13.71
N LEU A 22 23.59 -2.21 -14.81
CA LEU A 22 24.11 -3.55 -15.13
C LEU A 22 25.63 -3.52 -15.27
N ALA A 23 26.19 -2.64 -16.10
CA ALA A 23 27.62 -2.48 -16.26
C ALA A 23 28.34 -2.17 -14.94
N ARG A 24 27.70 -1.36 -14.08
CA ARG A 24 28.22 -1.09 -12.73
C ARG A 24 28.27 -2.34 -11.86
N GLN A 25 27.24 -3.23 -11.91
CA GLN A 25 27.24 -4.48 -11.14
C GLN A 25 28.45 -5.36 -11.45
N GLU A 26 28.92 -5.36 -12.69
CA GLU A 26 30.10 -6.12 -13.15
C GLU A 26 31.43 -5.57 -12.58
N GLN A 27 31.45 -4.28 -12.22
CA GLN A 27 32.63 -3.59 -11.71
C GLN A 27 32.73 -3.59 -10.17
N LEU A 28 31.70 -4.04 -9.47
CA LEU A 28 31.68 -4.08 -8.01
C LEU A 28 32.55 -5.22 -7.49
N THR A 29 33.22 -4.99 -6.35
CA THR A 29 34.06 -5.99 -5.67
C THR A 29 33.18 -7.05 -4.99
N LYS A 30 32.61 -7.93 -5.78
CA LYS A 30 31.80 -9.08 -5.37
C LYS A 30 31.82 -10.14 -6.44
N PRO A 31 31.64 -11.43 -6.10
CA PRO A 31 31.39 -12.45 -7.12
C PRO A 31 30.10 -12.12 -7.90
N PRO A 32 30.05 -12.42 -9.23
CA PRO A 32 28.84 -12.23 -10.01
C PRO A 32 27.64 -12.95 -9.39
N GLY A 33 26.51 -12.24 -9.23
CA GLY A 33 25.28 -12.81 -8.67
C GLY A 33 25.28 -13.05 -7.16
N ALA A 34 26.33 -12.69 -6.42
CA ALA A 34 26.47 -12.97 -4.98
C ALA A 34 25.35 -12.37 -4.12
N LEU A 35 24.78 -11.25 -4.53
CA LEU A 35 23.68 -10.59 -3.81
C LEU A 35 22.29 -11.01 -4.33
N GLY A 36 22.23 -11.90 -5.32
CA GLY A 36 20.99 -12.47 -5.83
C GLY A 36 19.97 -11.39 -6.25
N ARG A 37 18.78 -11.45 -5.69
CA ARG A 37 17.67 -10.52 -6.02
C ARG A 37 17.97 -9.05 -5.74
N LEU A 38 18.87 -8.73 -4.81
CA LEU A 38 19.24 -7.35 -4.52
C LEU A 38 19.92 -6.67 -5.71
N GLU A 39 20.68 -7.41 -6.52
CA GLU A 39 21.28 -6.87 -7.74
C GLU A 39 20.21 -6.48 -8.76
N HIS A 40 19.20 -7.33 -8.95
CA HIS A 40 18.07 -7.05 -9.82
C HIS A 40 17.25 -5.82 -9.32
N LEU A 41 17.00 -5.74 -8.02
CA LEU A 41 16.31 -4.60 -7.43
C LEU A 41 17.09 -3.28 -7.63
N ALA A 42 18.40 -3.31 -7.43
CA ALA A 42 19.24 -2.14 -7.66
C ALA A 42 19.17 -1.66 -9.12
N VAL A 43 19.21 -2.58 -10.09
CA VAL A 43 19.08 -2.27 -11.52
C VAL A 43 17.69 -1.74 -11.87
N GLN A 44 16.62 -2.29 -11.28
CA GLN A 44 15.26 -1.79 -11.48
C GLN A 44 15.08 -0.39 -10.89
N LEU A 45 15.54 -0.17 -9.66
CA LEU A 45 15.49 1.14 -9.01
C LEU A 45 16.27 2.19 -9.80
N ALA A 46 17.43 1.83 -10.36
CA ALA A 46 18.21 2.71 -11.22
C ALA A 46 17.40 3.19 -12.44
N ALA A 47 16.69 2.27 -13.09
CA ALA A 47 15.83 2.59 -14.23
C ALA A 47 14.63 3.45 -13.84
N TRP A 48 13.98 3.19 -12.70
CA TRP A 48 12.82 3.95 -12.22
C TRP A 48 13.22 5.34 -11.69
N GLN A 49 14.33 5.43 -10.96
CA GLN A 49 14.83 6.69 -10.42
C GLN A 49 15.67 7.51 -11.41
N ARG A 50 15.92 6.95 -12.61
CA ARG A 50 16.70 7.58 -13.68
C ARG A 50 18.10 8.00 -13.24
N THR A 51 18.78 7.12 -12.50
CA THR A 51 20.13 7.33 -11.98
C THR A 51 20.90 6.00 -11.95
N ASP A 52 22.20 6.06 -12.15
CA ASP A 52 23.10 4.90 -11.98
C ASP A 52 23.41 4.57 -10.52
N ARG A 53 22.99 5.43 -9.59
CA ARG A 53 23.16 5.28 -8.14
C ARG A 53 21.83 5.46 -7.42
N PRO A 54 20.94 4.46 -7.52
CA PRO A 54 19.64 4.52 -6.88
C PRO A 54 19.77 4.54 -5.35
N GLY A 55 18.82 5.16 -4.68
CA GLY A 55 18.79 5.27 -3.22
C GLY A 55 17.42 4.95 -2.65
N VAL A 56 17.41 4.50 -1.40
CA VAL A 56 16.21 4.20 -0.61
C VAL A 56 16.30 4.81 0.80
N GLN A 57 16.97 5.95 0.92
CA GLN A 57 17.15 6.62 2.20
C GLN A 57 15.89 7.39 2.64
N ARG A 58 15.11 7.89 1.68
CA ARG A 58 13.86 8.60 1.94
C ARG A 58 12.68 7.72 1.58
N VAL A 59 12.18 7.01 2.60
CA VAL A 59 11.06 6.09 2.47
C VAL A 59 9.80 6.71 3.05
N TRP A 60 8.69 6.59 2.32
CA TRP A 60 7.35 6.93 2.77
C TRP A 60 6.50 5.67 2.80
N ILE A 61 5.94 5.37 3.96
CA ILE A 61 5.01 4.26 4.16
C ILE A 61 3.62 4.86 4.39
N ALA A 62 2.63 4.45 3.62
CA ALA A 62 1.23 4.82 3.83
C ALA A 62 0.40 3.57 4.15
N VAL A 63 -0.28 3.57 5.31
CA VAL A 63 -1.19 2.50 5.72
C VAL A 63 -2.62 3.03 5.69
N TYR A 64 -3.45 2.45 4.83
CA TYR A 64 -4.86 2.80 4.69
C TYR A 64 -5.71 1.87 5.56
N ALA A 65 -6.43 2.45 6.52
CA ALA A 65 -7.29 1.72 7.43
C ALA A 65 -8.76 1.88 7.05
N ALA A 66 -9.46 0.77 6.85
CA ALA A 66 -10.89 0.75 6.55
C ALA A 66 -11.50 -0.60 6.96
N ASP A 67 -12.77 -0.60 7.34
CA ASP A 67 -13.52 -1.82 7.54
C ASP A 67 -14.22 -2.31 6.27
N HIS A 68 -14.47 -3.60 6.19
CA HIS A 68 -15.08 -4.28 5.06
C HIS A 68 -16.36 -4.99 5.48
N GLY A 69 -17.49 -4.70 4.79
CA GLY A 69 -18.77 -5.31 5.10
C GLY A 69 -18.80 -6.83 4.93
N VAL A 70 -17.93 -7.38 4.09
CA VAL A 70 -17.78 -8.83 3.91
C VAL A 70 -17.32 -9.55 5.19
N ALA A 71 -16.85 -8.84 6.19
CA ALA A 71 -16.53 -9.41 7.51
C ALA A 71 -17.77 -10.06 8.18
N ALA A 72 -18.99 -9.64 7.82
CA ALA A 72 -20.23 -10.25 8.28
C ALA A 72 -20.37 -11.73 7.86
N GLU A 73 -19.67 -12.14 6.80
CA GLU A 73 -19.67 -13.54 6.31
C GLU A 73 -18.73 -14.46 7.11
N GLY A 74 -18.14 -13.97 8.22
CA GLY A 74 -17.26 -14.78 9.06
C GLY A 74 -15.91 -15.10 8.40
N VAL A 75 -15.45 -14.30 7.48
CA VAL A 75 -14.18 -14.47 6.72
C VAL A 75 -12.92 -14.14 7.52
N SER A 76 -13.06 -13.76 8.79
CA SER A 76 -11.94 -13.44 9.67
C SER A 76 -12.14 -14.05 11.05
N ALA A 77 -11.05 -14.55 11.64
CA ALA A 77 -11.03 -15.01 13.02
C ALA A 77 -11.15 -13.86 14.05
N PHE A 78 -10.97 -12.60 13.61
CA PHE A 78 -11.00 -11.42 14.46
C PHE A 78 -12.22 -10.54 14.16
N PRO A 79 -12.84 -9.92 15.20
CA PRO A 79 -13.95 -9.01 15.01
C PRO A 79 -13.50 -7.66 14.42
N GLN A 80 -14.40 -6.95 13.75
CA GLN A 80 -14.14 -5.63 13.14
C GLN A 80 -13.62 -4.58 14.14
N ALA A 81 -13.94 -4.72 15.44
CA ALA A 81 -13.40 -3.85 16.48
C ALA A 81 -11.86 -3.75 16.46
N VAL A 82 -11.18 -4.81 15.99
CA VAL A 82 -9.71 -4.84 15.88
C VAL A 82 -9.19 -3.77 14.92
N THR A 83 -9.90 -3.41 13.86
CA THR A 83 -9.45 -2.37 12.93
C THR A 83 -9.28 -1.02 13.64
N GLY A 84 -10.27 -0.58 14.42
CA GLY A 84 -10.18 0.66 15.20
C GLY A 84 -9.06 0.63 16.24
N GLU A 85 -8.86 -0.51 16.93
CA GLU A 85 -7.76 -0.68 17.87
C GLU A 85 -6.39 -0.65 17.20
N MET A 86 -6.28 -1.18 15.98
CA MET A 86 -5.05 -1.09 15.19
C MET A 86 -4.75 0.35 14.76
N VAL A 87 -5.76 1.15 14.42
CA VAL A 87 -5.55 2.58 14.14
C VAL A 87 -4.99 3.29 15.38
N ARG A 88 -5.52 3.01 16.59
CA ARG A 88 -4.95 3.50 17.85
C ARG A 88 -3.51 3.01 18.07
N ASN A 89 -3.23 1.75 17.74
CA ASN A 89 -1.90 1.15 17.88
C ASN A 89 -0.87 1.80 16.94
N PHE A 90 -1.25 2.07 15.69
CA PHE A 90 -0.41 2.85 14.77
C PHE A 90 -0.10 4.25 15.31
N ALA A 91 -1.11 4.96 15.81
CA ALA A 91 -0.95 6.31 16.38
C ALA A 91 0.02 6.32 17.58
N ARG A 92 -0.01 5.27 18.40
CA ARG A 92 0.90 5.09 19.55
C ARG A 92 2.30 4.61 19.17
N GLY A 93 2.48 4.14 17.93
CA GLY A 93 3.77 3.62 17.46
C GLY A 93 4.07 2.17 17.88
N GLY A 94 3.05 1.40 18.33
CA GLY A 94 3.21 0.02 18.81
C GLY A 94 3.11 -1.05 17.72
N ALA A 95 2.50 -0.75 16.57
CA ALA A 95 2.39 -1.69 15.47
C ALA A 95 3.77 -2.00 14.87
N ALA A 96 3.97 -3.23 14.37
CA ALA A 96 5.25 -3.67 13.80
C ALA A 96 5.79 -2.70 12.74
N ILE A 97 4.92 -2.25 11.80
CA ILE A 97 5.33 -1.29 10.77
C ILE A 97 5.74 0.06 11.37
N ALA A 98 5.10 0.50 12.46
CA ALA A 98 5.45 1.75 13.11
C ALA A 98 6.82 1.65 13.82
N VAL A 99 7.13 0.50 14.40
CA VAL A 99 8.45 0.21 14.99
C VAL A 99 9.51 0.18 13.89
N LEU A 100 9.29 -0.58 12.82
CA LEU A 100 10.22 -0.68 11.68
C LEU A 100 10.43 0.68 11.00
N ALA A 101 9.39 1.46 10.79
CA ALA A 101 9.50 2.80 10.21
C ALA A 101 10.40 3.71 11.06
N ARG A 102 10.23 3.67 12.38
CA ARG A 102 11.07 4.45 13.31
C ARG A 102 12.53 4.01 13.26
N GLU A 103 12.81 2.70 13.29
CA GLU A 103 14.18 2.16 13.25
C GLU A 103 14.89 2.47 11.93
N LEU A 104 14.15 2.48 10.84
CA LEU A 104 14.68 2.76 9.49
C LEU A 104 14.67 4.25 9.11
N GLY A 105 14.17 5.13 10.00
CA GLY A 105 14.01 6.55 9.68
C GLY A 105 12.98 6.81 8.56
N ALA A 106 12.09 5.86 8.30
CA ALA A 106 11.03 6.00 7.30
C ALA A 106 9.87 6.84 7.84
N ARG A 107 9.25 7.64 6.98
CA ARG A 107 8.02 8.34 7.31
C ARG A 107 6.85 7.36 7.25
N LEU A 108 6.06 7.30 8.32
CA LEU A 108 4.80 6.54 8.37
C LEU A 108 3.63 7.51 8.36
N GLU A 109 2.75 7.35 7.38
CA GLU A 109 1.42 7.95 7.29
C GLU A 109 0.37 6.88 7.55
N VAL A 110 -0.58 7.16 8.43
CA VAL A 110 -1.77 6.33 8.63
C VAL A 110 -2.98 7.11 8.18
N VAL A 111 -3.78 6.53 7.30
CA VAL A 111 -4.96 7.16 6.70
C VAL A 111 -6.20 6.39 7.14
N ASN A 112 -7.03 6.99 7.99
CA ASN A 112 -8.32 6.43 8.37
C ASN A 112 -9.37 6.80 7.33
N LEU A 113 -9.78 5.82 6.51
CA LEU A 113 -10.82 5.97 5.47
C LEU A 113 -12.22 5.69 6.01
N GLY A 114 -12.33 5.13 7.21
CA GLY A 114 -13.55 4.81 7.92
C GLY A 114 -13.54 3.41 8.51
N VAL A 115 -13.86 3.33 9.79
CA VAL A 115 -13.94 2.08 10.56
C VAL A 115 -15.19 2.10 11.43
N VAL A 116 -15.81 0.92 11.63
CA VAL A 116 -17.07 0.78 12.38
C VAL A 116 -16.91 1.29 13.82
N ASN A 117 -15.81 0.94 14.47
CA ASN A 117 -15.46 1.41 15.80
C ASN A 117 -14.50 2.60 15.70
N ASP A 118 -15.04 3.75 15.30
CA ASP A 118 -14.27 4.97 15.06
C ASP A 118 -13.43 5.38 16.29
N PRO A 119 -12.10 5.42 16.18
CA PRO A 119 -11.24 5.86 17.27
C PRO A 119 -11.27 7.39 17.52
N GLY A 120 -11.98 8.16 16.68
CA GLY A 120 -11.94 9.61 16.66
C GLY A 120 -10.65 10.16 16.05
N ASP A 121 -10.39 11.45 16.31
CA ASP A 121 -9.18 12.09 15.83
C ASP A 121 -7.97 11.67 16.67
N LEU A 122 -6.95 11.18 16.01
CA LEU A 122 -5.74 10.68 16.64
C LEU A 122 -4.49 11.40 16.10
N PRO A 123 -3.48 11.68 16.93
CA PRO A 123 -2.22 12.23 16.48
C PRO A 123 -1.58 11.34 15.40
N ARG A 124 -1.04 11.95 14.35
CA ARG A 124 -0.34 11.25 13.26
C ARG A 124 -1.23 10.32 12.41
N VAL A 125 -2.55 10.40 12.55
CA VAL A 125 -3.52 9.71 11.69
C VAL A 125 -4.25 10.76 10.87
N ARG A 126 -4.14 10.66 9.55
CA ARG A 126 -4.93 11.48 8.64
C ARG A 126 -6.33 10.90 8.53
N ARG A 127 -7.32 11.69 8.88
CA ARG A 127 -8.72 11.32 8.73
C ARG A 127 -9.20 11.70 7.33
N ALA A 128 -9.35 10.72 6.46
CA ALA A 128 -9.93 10.85 5.11
C ALA A 128 -11.22 10.01 5.03
N TRP A 129 -12.14 10.30 5.93
CA TRP A 129 -13.34 9.51 6.19
C TRP A 129 -14.27 9.44 4.97
N ILE A 130 -14.59 8.24 4.53
CA ILE A 130 -15.48 7.95 3.40
C ILE A 130 -16.80 7.35 3.90
N ALA A 131 -16.70 6.25 4.64
CA ALA A 131 -17.84 5.56 5.25
C ALA A 131 -17.33 4.68 6.40
N PRO A 132 -18.21 4.30 7.37
CA PRO A 132 -17.80 3.42 8.47
C PRO A 132 -17.26 2.06 8.01
N SER A 133 -17.72 1.58 6.85
CA SER A 133 -17.33 0.31 6.24
C SER A 133 -17.70 0.34 4.76
N SER A 134 -17.07 -0.49 3.93
CA SER A 134 -17.66 -0.84 2.64
C SER A 134 -18.94 -1.67 2.86
N ALA A 135 -19.78 -1.77 1.84
CA ALA A 135 -20.90 -2.71 1.88
C ALA A 135 -20.41 -4.17 1.74
N ASN A 136 -21.27 -5.12 2.12
CA ASN A 136 -21.01 -6.54 1.94
C ASN A 136 -21.09 -6.90 0.45
N ILE A 137 -19.97 -7.33 -0.13
CA ILE A 137 -19.85 -7.68 -1.55
C ILE A 137 -20.67 -8.93 -1.92
N CYS A 138 -21.11 -9.73 -0.95
CA CYS A 138 -22.01 -10.87 -1.18
C CYS A 138 -23.46 -10.43 -1.44
N GLU A 139 -23.81 -9.21 -1.04
CA GLU A 139 -25.19 -8.70 -1.11
C GLU A 139 -25.35 -7.57 -2.12
N GLN A 140 -24.33 -6.71 -2.24
CA GLN A 140 -24.40 -5.51 -3.07
C GLN A 140 -23.00 -4.98 -3.43
N PRO A 141 -22.89 -4.02 -4.35
CA PRO A 141 -21.62 -3.36 -4.65
C PRO A 141 -20.98 -2.79 -3.38
N ALA A 142 -19.68 -3.04 -3.18
CA ALA A 142 -18.93 -2.62 -1.99
C ALA A 142 -18.93 -1.11 -1.76
N MET A 143 -18.96 -0.33 -2.85
CA MET A 143 -18.87 1.14 -2.81
C MET A 143 -19.73 1.76 -3.89
N THR A 144 -20.21 2.98 -3.64
CA THR A 144 -20.73 3.86 -4.68
C THR A 144 -19.56 4.42 -5.52
N ALA A 145 -19.88 4.92 -6.73
CA ALA A 145 -18.88 5.57 -7.59
C ALA A 145 -18.21 6.79 -6.91
N THR A 146 -18.92 7.49 -6.03
CA THR A 146 -18.38 8.61 -5.25
C THR A 146 -17.37 8.10 -4.22
N GLN A 147 -17.72 7.09 -3.42
CA GLN A 147 -16.82 6.49 -2.44
C GLN A 147 -15.54 5.93 -3.09
N LEU A 148 -15.67 5.30 -4.26
CA LEU A 148 -14.50 4.82 -5.01
C LEU A 148 -13.59 5.98 -5.43
N ARG A 149 -14.16 7.08 -5.95
CA ARG A 149 -13.37 8.26 -6.31
C ARG A 149 -12.65 8.87 -5.11
N ASP A 150 -13.34 8.96 -3.96
CA ASP A 150 -12.76 9.51 -2.74
C ASP A 150 -11.62 8.63 -2.21
N ALA A 151 -11.77 7.30 -2.28
CA ALA A 151 -10.72 6.35 -1.90
C ALA A 151 -9.49 6.47 -2.81
N LEU A 152 -9.69 6.56 -4.13
CA LEU A 152 -8.61 6.78 -5.09
C LEU A 152 -7.92 8.14 -4.89
N ALA A 153 -8.71 9.19 -4.60
CA ALA A 153 -8.18 10.52 -4.29
C ALA A 153 -7.31 10.51 -3.03
N ALA A 154 -7.73 9.81 -1.96
CA ALA A 154 -6.93 9.67 -0.75
C ALA A 154 -5.55 9.01 -1.01
N GLY A 155 -5.51 8.03 -1.91
CA GLY A 155 -4.25 7.43 -2.36
C GLY A 155 -3.39 8.39 -3.19
N ALA A 156 -4.00 9.12 -4.13
CA ALA A 156 -3.30 10.12 -4.94
C ALA A 156 -2.70 11.24 -4.08
N ASP A 157 -3.41 11.68 -3.04
CA ASP A 157 -2.93 12.69 -2.10
C ASP A 157 -1.69 12.22 -1.34
N SER A 158 -1.65 10.97 -0.88
CA SER A 158 -0.47 10.40 -0.22
C SER A 158 0.73 10.39 -1.17
N ILE A 159 0.55 10.01 -2.44
CA ILE A 159 1.60 10.04 -3.44
C ILE A 159 2.07 11.47 -3.71
N ALA A 160 1.16 12.44 -3.83
CA ALA A 160 1.50 13.84 -4.03
C ALA A 160 2.35 14.38 -2.87
N GLN A 161 1.97 14.07 -1.63
CA GLN A 161 2.74 14.43 -0.44
C GLN A 161 4.11 13.75 -0.40
N ALA A 162 4.17 12.44 -0.70
CA ALA A 162 5.43 11.71 -0.77
C ALA A 162 6.37 12.32 -1.82
N LYS A 163 5.86 12.68 -2.99
CA LYS A 163 6.65 13.36 -4.04
C LYS A 163 7.17 14.73 -3.59
N SER A 164 6.36 15.51 -2.89
CA SER A 164 6.79 16.83 -2.38
C SER A 164 7.90 16.75 -1.31
N CYS A 165 8.11 15.56 -0.74
CA CYS A 165 9.17 15.26 0.22
C CYS A 165 10.36 14.51 -0.41
N ASP A 166 10.52 14.55 -1.74
CA ASP A 166 11.60 13.86 -2.46
C ASP A 166 11.71 12.38 -2.12
N THR A 167 10.60 11.71 -1.89
CA THR A 167 10.56 10.28 -1.54
C THR A 167 11.16 9.44 -2.65
N GLN A 168 12.05 8.53 -2.27
CA GLN A 168 12.73 7.60 -3.17
C GLN A 168 12.03 6.24 -3.27
N LEU A 169 11.35 5.84 -2.20
CA LEU A 169 10.59 4.60 -2.13
C LEU A 169 9.26 4.84 -1.42
N PHE A 170 8.16 4.57 -2.10
CA PHE A 170 6.82 4.57 -1.51
C PHE A 170 6.37 3.13 -1.25
N VAL A 171 5.87 2.88 -0.03
CA VAL A 171 5.35 1.58 0.39
C VAL A 171 3.87 1.74 0.74
N GLY A 172 2.99 1.15 -0.06
CA GLY A 172 1.57 1.07 0.23
C GLY A 172 1.26 -0.13 1.13
N GLY A 173 0.48 0.10 2.18
CA GLY A 173 -0.03 -0.94 3.07
C GLY A 173 -1.49 -0.67 3.41
N GLU A 174 -2.14 -1.65 4.00
CA GLU A 174 -3.52 -1.53 4.42
C GLU A 174 -3.79 -2.27 5.73
N MET A 175 -4.88 -1.91 6.40
CA MET A 175 -5.40 -2.57 7.59
C MET A 175 -6.93 -2.54 7.56
N GLY A 176 -7.55 -3.72 7.66
CA GLY A 176 -9.00 -3.82 7.77
C GLY A 176 -9.46 -5.26 7.91
N ILE A 177 -10.36 -5.52 8.84
CA ILE A 177 -10.91 -6.88 8.99
C ILE A 177 -11.77 -7.19 7.76
N GLY A 178 -11.46 -8.33 7.10
CA GLY A 178 -12.07 -8.73 5.82
C GLY A 178 -11.32 -8.24 4.57
N ASN A 179 -10.21 -7.51 4.72
CA ASN A 179 -9.39 -6.95 3.65
C ASN A 179 -8.92 -7.99 2.63
N THR A 180 -8.43 -9.14 3.08
CA THR A 180 -7.89 -10.19 2.19
C THR A 180 -8.96 -10.77 1.28
N THR A 181 -10.20 -10.93 1.77
CA THR A 181 -11.36 -11.36 0.96
C THR A 181 -11.72 -10.31 -0.08
N ALA A 182 -11.79 -9.03 0.30
CA ALA A 182 -12.04 -7.93 -0.63
C ALA A 182 -10.94 -7.83 -1.70
N ALA A 183 -9.67 -7.97 -1.30
CA ALA A 183 -8.52 -7.95 -2.22
C ALA A 183 -8.56 -9.14 -3.20
N ALA A 184 -8.87 -10.35 -2.72
CA ALA A 184 -9.01 -11.54 -3.56
C ALA A 184 -10.16 -11.38 -4.57
N ALA A 185 -11.32 -10.87 -4.13
CA ALA A 185 -12.46 -10.62 -5.01
C ALA A 185 -12.11 -9.60 -6.11
N LEU A 186 -11.43 -8.52 -5.76
CA LEU A 186 -10.94 -7.51 -6.70
C LEU A 186 -9.94 -8.11 -7.69
N GLY A 187 -8.98 -8.91 -7.20
CA GLY A 187 -8.02 -9.62 -8.02
C GLY A 187 -8.68 -10.57 -9.02
N CYS A 188 -9.68 -11.35 -8.58
CA CYS A 188 -10.47 -12.22 -9.46
C CYS A 188 -11.13 -11.41 -10.59
N ALA A 189 -11.77 -10.30 -10.24
CA ALA A 189 -12.48 -9.47 -11.21
C ALA A 189 -11.55 -8.81 -12.23
N LEU A 190 -10.43 -8.23 -11.77
CA LEU A 190 -9.50 -7.49 -12.64
C LEU A 190 -8.63 -8.40 -13.51
N LEU A 191 -8.27 -9.58 -13.01
CA LEU A 191 -7.36 -10.50 -13.69
C LEU A 191 -8.08 -11.69 -14.33
N SER A 192 -9.42 -11.73 -14.23
CA SER A 192 -10.24 -12.86 -14.71
C SER A 192 -9.76 -14.20 -14.17
N GLN A 193 -9.40 -14.25 -12.89
CA GLN A 193 -8.91 -15.43 -12.19
C GLN A 193 -9.99 -16.09 -11.34
N PHE A 194 -9.86 -17.38 -11.12
CA PHE A 194 -10.73 -18.12 -10.21
C PHE A 194 -10.39 -17.84 -8.74
N PRO A 195 -11.37 -17.83 -7.83
CA PRO A 195 -11.14 -17.59 -6.40
C PRO A 195 -10.07 -18.50 -5.78
N GLN A 196 -10.00 -19.75 -6.19
CA GLN A 196 -9.02 -20.73 -5.70
C GLN A 196 -7.56 -20.33 -5.98
N ALA A 197 -7.32 -19.51 -7.01
CA ALA A 197 -6.00 -19.01 -7.35
C ALA A 197 -5.64 -17.73 -6.61
N MET A 198 -6.64 -16.98 -6.09
CA MET A 198 -6.46 -15.65 -5.52
C MET A 198 -6.70 -15.60 -4.01
N ALA A 199 -7.56 -16.47 -3.48
CA ALA A 199 -7.88 -16.50 -2.06
C ALA A 199 -6.80 -17.29 -1.30
N GLY A 200 -6.35 -16.74 -0.17
CA GLY A 200 -5.51 -17.42 0.81
C GLY A 200 -6.26 -17.63 2.12
N ALA A 201 -5.56 -18.19 3.12
CA ALA A 201 -6.14 -18.45 4.44
C ALA A 201 -6.55 -17.16 5.19
N GLY A 202 -6.01 -16.02 4.83
CA GLY A 202 -6.26 -14.76 5.55
C GLY A 202 -5.77 -14.84 6.99
N THR A 203 -6.72 -14.68 7.95
CA THR A 203 -6.46 -14.79 9.39
C THR A 203 -6.97 -16.12 9.98
N GLY A 204 -7.50 -17.00 9.17
CA GLY A 204 -8.06 -18.30 9.55
C GLY A 204 -7.15 -19.47 9.27
#